data_849b8ac9e18e9eabde844b42a165d301
#
_entry.id   849b8ac9e18e9eabde844b42a165d301
#
_cell.length_a   1.000
_cell.length_b   1.000
_cell.length_c   1.000
_cell.angle_alpha   90.00
_cell.angle_beta   90.00
_cell.angle_gamma   90.00
#
_symmetry.space_group_name_H-M   'P 1'
#
loop_
_entity.id
_entity.type
_entity.pdbx_description
1 polymer ?
#
loop_
_entity_poly.entity_id
_entity_poly.type
_entity_poly.pdbx_seq_one_letter_code
_entity_poly.pdbx_strand_id
1 'polypeptide(L)'
;MKKIQLTNAHKEKLFQIPLFRDLPLNIKESLLDKLDFVIYAADKKEIVVTQGTPCNKLYVLLEGKLRTDIIDGLGNEVMIEYIIAPRTFATPHLFNSNNTLPATFTALELSLIHIW
;
A
#
# COMPACT_ATOMS: atom_id res chain seq x y z
N MET A 1 6.18 11.28 -0.41
CA MET A 1 4.70 11.27 -0.32
C MET A 1 4.23 12.28 0.71
N LYS A 2 3.08 12.85 0.49
CA LYS A 2 2.50 13.86 1.38
C LYS A 2 1.44 13.21 2.28
N LYS A 3 1.55 13.44 3.59
CA LYS A 3 0.58 12.94 4.57
C LYS A 3 -0.72 13.74 4.46
N ILE A 4 -1.87 13.05 4.41
CA ILE A 4 -3.18 13.68 4.33
C ILE A 4 -4.10 13.17 5.43
N GLN A 5 -5.20 13.90 5.66
CA GLN A 5 -6.19 13.55 6.69
C GLN A 5 -7.12 12.45 6.20
N LEU A 6 -7.42 11.48 7.07
CA LEU A 6 -8.38 10.40 6.80
C LEU A 6 -9.80 10.99 6.74
N THR A 7 -10.51 10.70 5.65
CA THR A 7 -11.93 11.08 5.46
C THR A 7 -12.84 9.86 5.53
N ASN A 8 -14.15 10.08 5.62
CA ASN A 8 -15.13 8.98 5.58
C ASN A 8 -15.06 8.18 4.27
N ALA A 9 -14.81 8.86 3.16
CA ALA A 9 -14.64 8.19 1.87
C ALA A 9 -13.43 7.25 1.87
N HIS A 10 -12.33 7.64 2.51
CA HIS A 10 -11.15 6.80 2.67
C HIS A 10 -11.45 5.58 3.54
N LYS A 11 -12.22 5.74 4.61
CA LYS A 11 -12.64 4.64 5.49
C LYS A 11 -13.48 3.61 4.73
N GLU A 12 -14.43 4.06 3.92
CA GLU A 12 -15.28 3.20 3.10
C GLU A 12 -14.43 2.37 2.13
N LYS A 13 -13.47 2.98 1.48
CA LYS A 13 -12.55 2.27 0.57
C LYS A 13 -11.68 1.26 1.30
N LEU A 14 -11.18 1.61 2.48
CA LEU A 14 -10.41 0.70 3.30
C LEU A 14 -11.21 -0.57 3.64
N PHE A 15 -12.50 -0.42 3.96
CA PHE A 15 -13.36 -1.53 4.32
C PHE A 15 -13.83 -2.38 3.14
N GLN A 16 -13.60 -1.95 1.90
CA GLN A 16 -13.85 -2.76 0.71
C GLN A 16 -12.75 -3.78 0.44
N ILE A 17 -11.60 -3.64 1.08
CA ILE A 17 -10.47 -4.55 0.90
C ILE A 17 -10.75 -5.88 1.58
N PRO A 18 -10.46 -7.03 0.93
CA PRO A 18 -10.80 -8.34 1.49
C PRO A 18 -10.33 -8.58 2.92
N LEU A 19 -9.20 -8.00 3.31
CA LEU A 19 -8.66 -8.11 4.66
C LEU A 19 -9.62 -7.53 5.72
N PHE A 20 -10.38 -6.50 5.38
CA PHE A 20 -11.28 -5.80 6.31
C PHE A 20 -12.76 -6.00 6.02
N ARG A 21 -13.11 -6.39 4.79
CA ARG A 21 -14.50 -6.44 4.30
C ARG A 21 -15.42 -7.29 5.14
N ASP A 22 -14.93 -8.45 5.59
CA ASP A 22 -15.74 -9.44 6.31
C ASP A 22 -15.77 -9.24 7.81
N LEU A 23 -15.13 -8.17 8.32
CA LEU A 23 -15.17 -7.83 9.73
C LEU A 23 -16.53 -7.24 10.12
N PRO A 24 -17.08 -7.58 11.32
CA PRO A 24 -18.29 -6.91 11.83
C PRO A 24 -18.05 -5.40 11.96
N LEU A 25 -19.12 -4.62 11.79
CA LEU A 25 -19.03 -3.15 11.81
C LEU A 25 -18.43 -2.61 13.12
N ASN A 26 -18.81 -3.19 14.25
CA ASN A 26 -18.27 -2.79 15.56
C ASN A 26 -16.76 -3.03 15.66
N ILE A 27 -16.26 -4.09 15.04
CA ILE A 27 -14.81 -4.37 14.99
C ILE A 27 -14.11 -3.35 14.08
N LYS A 28 -14.69 -3.03 12.91
CA LYS A 28 -14.15 -2.03 12.00
C LYS A 28 -14.02 -0.67 12.68
N GLU A 29 -15.06 -0.22 13.36
CA GLU A 29 -15.07 1.05 14.09
C GLU A 29 -14.05 1.05 15.23
N SER A 30 -13.95 -0.04 15.97
CA SER A 30 -12.96 -0.18 17.05
C SER A 30 -11.54 -0.11 16.52
N LEU A 31 -11.25 -0.72 15.36
CA LEU A 31 -9.93 -0.65 14.74
C LEU A 31 -9.58 0.77 14.33
N LEU A 32 -10.53 1.52 13.77
CA LEU A 32 -10.31 2.91 13.38
C LEU A 32 -10.01 3.82 14.58
N ASP A 33 -10.63 3.54 15.72
CA ASP A 33 -10.41 4.32 16.95
C ASP A 33 -9.08 3.99 17.61
N LYS A 34 -8.61 2.75 17.49
CA LYS A 34 -7.41 2.25 18.19
C LYS A 34 -6.14 2.34 17.39
N LEU A 35 -6.23 2.37 16.07
CA LEU A 35 -5.09 2.35 15.17
C LEU A 35 -4.85 3.72 14.56
N ASP A 36 -3.58 4.07 14.47
CA ASP A 36 -3.13 5.33 13.86
C ASP A 36 -3.15 5.16 12.34
N PHE A 37 -4.31 5.45 11.73
CA PHE A 37 -4.47 5.36 10.28
C PHE A 37 -3.89 6.59 9.61
N VAL A 38 -2.76 6.41 8.98
CA VAL A 38 -2.08 7.45 8.23
C VAL A 38 -2.25 7.19 6.73
N ILE A 39 -2.69 8.23 6.01
CA ILE A 39 -2.82 8.18 4.55
C ILE A 39 -1.79 9.11 3.93
N TYR A 40 -1.14 8.62 2.88
CA TYR A 40 -0.18 9.37 2.09
C TYR A 40 -0.68 9.55 0.67
N ALA A 41 -0.51 10.76 0.13
CA ALA A 41 -0.73 11.03 -1.28
C ALA A 41 0.61 10.93 -2.02
N ALA A 42 0.63 10.11 -3.06
CA ALA A 42 1.77 9.99 -3.96
C ALA A 42 1.41 10.58 -5.32
N ASP A 43 2.21 11.52 -5.79
CA ASP A 43 2.03 12.13 -7.11
C ASP A 43 2.47 11.16 -8.21
N LYS A 44 2.01 11.42 -9.43
CA LYS A 44 2.44 10.65 -10.60
C LYS A 44 3.97 10.62 -10.69
N LYS A 45 4.51 9.42 -10.91
CA LYS A 45 5.96 9.11 -10.99
C LYS A 45 6.69 9.11 -9.64
N GLU A 46 6.01 9.40 -8.56
CA GLU A 46 6.63 9.32 -7.23
C GLU A 46 6.82 7.86 -6.81
N ILE A 47 7.98 7.55 -6.27
CA ILE A 47 8.27 6.22 -5.72
C ILE A 47 7.60 6.11 -4.35
N VAL A 48 6.73 5.11 -4.19
CA VAL A 48 6.03 4.85 -2.94
C VAL A 48 6.96 4.13 -1.96
N VAL A 49 7.58 3.07 -2.42
CA VAL A 49 8.54 2.30 -1.64
C VAL A 49 9.53 1.62 -2.58
N THR A 50 10.77 1.51 -2.15
CA THR A 50 11.90 1.04 -2.96
C THR A 50 12.24 -0.42 -2.67
N GLN A 51 12.66 -1.15 -3.71
CA GLN A 51 13.20 -2.50 -3.57
C GLN A 51 14.33 -2.50 -2.51
N GLY A 52 14.33 -3.52 -1.65
CA GLY A 52 15.30 -3.65 -0.57
C GLY A 52 14.91 -2.98 0.73
N THR A 53 13.84 -2.19 0.75
CA THR A 53 13.32 -1.59 1.98
C THR A 53 12.84 -2.69 2.93
N PRO A 54 13.16 -2.61 4.24
CA PRO A 54 12.61 -3.57 5.21
C PRO A 54 11.08 -3.59 5.18
N CYS A 55 10.50 -4.77 5.09
CA CYS A 55 9.05 -4.97 5.01
C CYS A 55 8.48 -5.24 6.40
N ASN A 56 8.18 -4.17 7.14
CA ASN A 56 7.61 -4.24 8.48
C ASN A 56 6.27 -3.50 8.59
N LYS A 57 5.65 -3.20 7.44
CA LYS A 57 4.40 -2.44 7.38
C LYS A 57 3.43 -3.08 6.40
N LEU A 58 2.15 -2.86 6.64
CA LEU A 58 1.09 -3.22 5.71
C LEU A 58 0.79 -2.02 4.82
N TYR A 59 0.82 -2.24 3.51
CA TYR A 59 0.56 -1.20 2.52
C TYR A 59 -0.80 -1.45 1.85
N VAL A 60 -1.62 -0.42 1.80
CA VAL A 60 -2.95 -0.49 1.19
C VAL A 60 -3.08 0.63 0.17
N LEU A 61 -3.33 0.30 -1.09
CA LEU A 61 -3.65 1.27 -2.12
C LEU A 61 -5.17 1.52 -2.08
N LEU A 62 -5.56 2.73 -1.66
CA LEU A 62 -6.96 3.13 -1.54
C LEU A 62 -7.51 3.71 -2.83
N GLU A 63 -6.72 4.52 -3.52
CA GLU A 63 -7.04 5.13 -4.81
C GLU A 63 -5.79 5.17 -5.66
N GLY A 64 -5.98 5.09 -6.97
CA GLY A 64 -4.90 5.24 -7.94
C GLY A 64 -4.38 3.94 -8.50
N LYS A 65 -3.17 3.99 -9.02
CA LYS A 65 -2.54 2.88 -9.72
C LYS A 65 -1.04 2.92 -9.50
N LEU A 66 -0.45 1.78 -9.18
CA LEU A 66 1.00 1.63 -9.01
C LEU A 66 1.57 0.71 -10.08
N ARG A 67 2.83 0.95 -10.41
CA ARG A 67 3.65 0.05 -11.22
C ARG A 67 4.67 -0.62 -10.31
N THR A 68 4.85 -1.92 -10.47
CA THR A 68 5.81 -2.72 -9.72
C THR A 68 6.96 -3.12 -10.62
N ASP A 69 8.19 -2.76 -10.24
CA ASP A 69 9.40 -3.05 -10.97
C ASP A 69 10.43 -3.74 -10.09
N ILE A 70 11.19 -4.67 -10.68
CA ILE A 70 12.33 -5.30 -10.03
C ILE A 70 13.60 -4.88 -10.79
N ILE A 71 14.66 -4.56 -10.02
CA ILE A 71 16.00 -4.38 -10.57
C ILE A 71 16.73 -5.71 -10.41
N ASP A 72 17.14 -6.30 -11.54
CA ASP A 72 17.87 -7.58 -11.52
C ASP A 72 19.35 -7.40 -11.14
N GLY A 73 20.10 -8.51 -11.04
CA GLY A 73 21.50 -8.48 -10.68
C GLY A 73 22.43 -7.78 -11.69
N LEU A 74 21.93 -7.48 -12.88
CA LEU A 74 22.65 -6.74 -13.93
C LEU A 74 22.25 -5.26 -13.98
N GLY A 75 21.34 -4.82 -13.10
CA GLY A 75 20.86 -3.46 -13.05
C GLY A 75 19.72 -3.15 -14.01
N ASN A 76 19.14 -4.13 -14.69
CA ASN A 76 18.00 -3.95 -15.58
C ASN A 76 16.70 -3.84 -14.78
N GLU A 77 15.85 -2.88 -15.12
CA GLU A 77 14.51 -2.77 -14.60
C GLU A 77 13.57 -3.69 -15.37
N VAL A 78 12.82 -4.52 -14.63
CA VAL A 78 11.83 -5.42 -15.21
C VAL A 78 10.48 -5.11 -14.56
N MET A 79 9.50 -4.72 -15.37
CA MET A 79 8.13 -4.49 -14.90
C MET A 79 7.46 -5.82 -14.62
N ILE A 80 6.87 -5.95 -13.41
CA ILE A 80 6.23 -7.19 -12.94
C ILE A 80 4.72 -7.10 -13.12
N GLU A 81 4.08 -6.07 -12.56
CA GLU A 81 2.63 -5.93 -12.59
C GLU A 81 2.20 -4.49 -12.36
N TYR A 82 0.93 -4.23 -12.63
CA TYR A 82 0.23 -3.04 -12.18
C TYR A 82 -0.64 -3.39 -10.98
N ILE A 83 -0.71 -2.49 -10.01
CA ILE A 83 -1.60 -2.60 -8.85
C ILE A 83 -2.68 -1.55 -8.99
N ILE A 84 -3.94 -1.99 -8.99
CA ILE A 84 -5.11 -1.13 -9.17
C ILE A 84 -5.91 -1.10 -7.86
N ALA A 85 -6.22 0.09 -7.38
CA ALA A 85 -6.98 0.28 -6.14
C ALA A 85 -8.44 -0.21 -6.26
N PRO A 86 -9.07 -0.62 -5.13
CA PRO A 86 -8.47 -0.79 -3.81
C PRO A 86 -7.79 -2.15 -3.65
N ARG A 87 -6.58 -2.16 -3.12
CA ARG A 87 -5.82 -3.41 -2.96
C ARG A 87 -4.69 -3.26 -1.94
N THR A 88 -4.44 -4.32 -1.15
CA THR A 88 -3.19 -4.45 -0.39
C THR A 88 -2.05 -4.83 -1.33
N PHE A 89 -0.83 -4.44 -1.01
CA PHE A 89 0.34 -4.85 -1.78
C PHE A 89 1.53 -5.12 -0.85
N ALA A 90 2.50 -5.88 -1.34
CA ALA A 90 3.67 -6.34 -0.58
C ALA A 90 3.33 -7.19 0.65
N THR A 91 2.08 -7.62 0.81
CA THR A 91 1.59 -8.37 1.98
C THR A 91 2.33 -9.69 2.21
N PRO A 92 2.63 -10.50 1.18
CA PRO A 92 3.33 -11.78 1.38
C PRO A 92 4.70 -11.64 2.04
N HIS A 93 5.34 -10.48 1.94
CA HIS A 93 6.69 -10.25 2.44
C HIS A 93 6.73 -9.85 3.91
N LEU A 94 5.56 -9.50 4.48
CA LEU A 94 5.43 -9.08 5.86
C LEU A 94 5.80 -10.19 6.85
N PHE A 95 5.58 -11.45 6.45
CA PHE A 95 5.76 -12.62 7.29
C PHE A 95 6.97 -13.47 6.89
N ASN A 96 7.77 -13.02 5.94
CA ASN A 96 8.95 -13.75 5.49
C ASN A 96 10.14 -13.52 6.43
N SER A 97 10.98 -14.56 6.55
CA SER A 97 12.24 -14.46 7.30
C SER A 97 13.23 -13.47 6.67
N ASN A 98 13.19 -13.32 5.35
CA ASN A 98 13.94 -12.30 4.62
C ASN A 98 13.03 -11.09 4.42
N ASN A 99 13.09 -10.16 5.32
CA ASN A 99 12.12 -9.12 5.58
C ASN A 99 12.35 -7.86 4.72
N THR A 100 12.72 -8.02 3.45
CA THR A 100 12.91 -6.91 2.52
C THR A 100 11.96 -7.00 1.34
N LEU A 101 11.57 -5.83 0.82
CA LEU A 101 10.70 -5.75 -0.35
C LEU A 101 11.48 -6.18 -1.60
N PRO A 102 10.90 -7.09 -2.41
CA PRO A 102 11.57 -7.58 -3.62
C PRO A 102 11.41 -6.67 -4.82
N ALA A 103 10.66 -5.58 -4.70
CA ALA A 103 10.31 -4.71 -5.82
C ALA A 103 10.15 -3.26 -5.40
N THR A 104 10.21 -2.37 -6.38
CA THR A 104 9.92 -0.94 -6.24
C THR A 104 8.50 -0.66 -6.73
N PHE A 105 7.75 0.12 -5.97
CA PHE A 105 6.38 0.51 -6.29
C PHE A 105 6.35 2.00 -6.60
N THR A 106 5.89 2.35 -7.81
CA THR A 106 5.86 3.73 -8.30
C THR A 106 4.46 4.13 -8.70
N ALA A 107 4.01 5.32 -8.30
CA ALA A 107 2.70 5.82 -8.66
C ALA A 107 2.63 6.19 -10.14
N LEU A 108 1.61 5.68 -10.85
CA LEU A 108 1.34 6.01 -12.25
C LEU A 108 0.40 7.19 -12.40
N GLU A 109 -0.33 7.50 -11.36
CA GLU A 109 -1.24 8.63 -11.24
C GLU A 109 -1.29 9.05 -9.79
N LEU A 110 -1.99 10.14 -9.46
CA LEU A 110 -2.18 10.51 -8.07
C LEU A 110 -2.82 9.35 -7.32
N SER A 111 -2.12 8.87 -6.29
CA SER A 111 -2.51 7.67 -5.54
C SER A 111 -2.58 7.95 -4.06
N LEU A 112 -3.52 7.31 -3.38
CA LEU A 112 -3.67 7.40 -1.93
C LEU A 112 -3.31 6.07 -1.31
N ILE A 113 -2.36 6.10 -0.37
CA ILE A 113 -1.80 4.90 0.24
C ILE A 113 -1.93 4.99 1.75
N HIS A 114 -2.52 3.94 2.34
CA HIS A 114 -2.52 3.75 3.78
C HIS A 114 -1.34 2.86 4.15
N ILE A 115 -0.53 3.30 5.11
CA ILE A 115 0.61 2.55 5.62
C ILE A 115 0.37 2.27 7.10
N TRP A 116 0.46 1.02 7.45
CA TRP A 116 0.09 0.56 8.78
C TRP A 116 1.23 -0.11 9.53
#